data_b7d771bc424d38a35f434072cfedb590
#
_entry.id   b7d771bc424d38a35f434072cfedb590
#
_cell.length_a   1.000
_cell.length_b   1.000
_cell.length_c   1.000
_cell.angle_alpha   90.00
_cell.angle_beta   90.00
_cell.angle_gamma   90.00
#
_symmetry.space_group_name_H-M   'P 1'
#
loop_
_entity.id
_entity.type
_entity.pdbx_description
1 polymer ?
#
loop_
_entity_poly.entity_id
_entity_poly.type
_entity_poly.pdbx_seq_one_letter_code
_entity_poly.pdbx_strand_id
1 'polypeptide(L)'
;MSKPWRRYSTGLFFDELITHGGSPRVAARRAVNFFKGLSADELQARRAAAELAIKEMGISFTVYTEGENIDRAWPFDMIPRVISAREWSGVSQGLAQRTRALNRFIDDLSLIHI
;
A
#
# COMPACT_ATOMS: atom_id res chain seq x y z
N MET A 1 -20.32 17.90 11.99
CA MET A 1 -19.54 16.66 11.95
C MET A 1 -18.08 17.02 11.71
N SER A 2 -17.17 16.69 12.62
CA SER A 2 -15.74 17.00 12.49
C SER A 2 -15.13 16.10 11.41
N LYS A 3 -14.56 16.70 10.36
CA LYS A 3 -13.86 15.96 9.31
C LYS A 3 -12.69 15.21 9.95
N PRO A 4 -12.60 13.88 9.81
CA PRO A 4 -11.56 13.06 10.46
C PRO A 4 -10.13 13.51 10.15
N TRP A 5 -9.93 14.18 9.04
CA TRP A 5 -8.63 14.68 8.55
C TRP A 5 -8.10 15.95 9.24
N ARG A 6 -8.93 16.66 10.02
CA ARG A 6 -8.50 17.93 10.67
C ARG A 6 -7.47 17.75 11.79
N ARG A 7 -7.38 16.56 12.36
CA ARG A 7 -6.45 16.24 13.44
C ARG A 7 -5.26 15.38 12.99
N TYR A 8 -5.22 15.04 11.69
CA TYR A 8 -4.13 14.25 11.17
C TYR A 8 -2.87 15.09 11.01
N SER A 9 -1.77 14.62 11.57
CA SER A 9 -0.45 15.20 11.44
C SER A 9 0.53 14.12 10.98
N THR A 10 1.34 14.43 9.99
CA THR A 10 2.38 13.52 9.49
C THR A 10 3.53 13.35 10.47
N GLY A 11 3.62 14.18 11.51
CA GLY A 11 4.76 14.21 12.40
C GLY A 11 6.06 14.45 11.62
N LEU A 12 7.07 13.61 11.85
CA LEU A 12 8.36 13.62 11.13
C LEU A 12 8.38 12.66 9.93
N PHE A 13 7.30 11.94 9.68
CA PHE A 13 7.24 10.93 8.63
C PHE A 13 6.80 11.52 7.30
N PHE A 14 7.29 10.90 6.24
CA PHE A 14 6.80 11.18 4.90
C PHE A 14 5.43 10.52 4.71
N ASP A 15 4.48 11.29 4.21
CA ASP A 15 3.14 10.82 3.84
C ASP A 15 2.91 11.07 2.35
N GLU A 16 2.47 10.06 1.63
CA GLU A 16 2.27 10.13 0.18
C GLU A 16 1.05 10.96 -0.23
N LEU A 17 0.07 11.12 0.66
CA LEU A 17 -1.17 11.83 0.38
C LEU A 17 -1.13 13.29 0.82
N ILE A 18 -0.55 13.53 1.98
CA ILE A 18 -0.61 14.82 2.68
C ILE A 18 0.79 15.38 2.87
N THR A 19 0.96 16.67 2.66
CA THR A 19 2.18 17.40 2.99
C THR A 19 2.27 17.67 4.49
N HIS A 20 3.46 18.00 4.97
CA HIS A 20 3.66 18.39 6.38
C HIS A 20 2.75 19.56 6.82
N GLY A 21 2.41 20.46 5.89
CA GLY A 21 1.45 21.54 6.13
C GLY A 21 -0.04 21.14 6.04
N GLY A 22 -0.36 19.82 5.99
CA GLY A 22 -1.73 19.33 5.97
C GLY A 22 -2.46 19.45 4.62
N SER A 23 -1.76 19.86 3.55
CA SER A 23 -2.32 19.99 2.20
C SER A 23 -2.12 18.73 1.39
N PRO A 24 -3.08 18.36 0.51
CA PRO A 24 -2.90 17.23 -0.39
C PRO A 24 -1.70 17.42 -1.32
N ARG A 25 -0.88 16.39 -1.47
CA ARG A 25 0.17 16.38 -2.52
C ARG A 25 -0.47 16.41 -3.91
N VAL A 26 0.23 16.97 -4.87
CA VAL A 26 -0.28 17.15 -6.24
C VAL A 26 -0.78 15.82 -6.83
N ALA A 27 0.03 14.76 -6.74
CA ALA A 27 -0.32 13.44 -7.25
C ALA A 27 -1.53 12.82 -6.54
N ALA A 28 -1.71 13.10 -5.24
CA ALA A 28 -2.76 12.53 -4.41
C ALA A 28 -4.05 13.37 -4.36
N ARG A 29 -4.07 14.57 -4.97
CA ARG A 29 -5.17 15.52 -4.83
C ARG A 29 -6.53 14.93 -5.19
N ARG A 30 -6.62 14.15 -6.27
CA ARG A 30 -7.88 13.52 -6.69
C ARG A 30 -8.36 12.50 -5.67
N ALA A 31 -7.47 11.62 -5.20
CA ALA A 31 -7.78 10.61 -4.18
C ALA A 31 -8.23 11.26 -2.86
N VAL A 32 -7.47 12.23 -2.37
CA VAL A 32 -7.80 12.96 -1.14
C VAL A 32 -9.14 13.68 -1.24
N ASN A 33 -9.44 14.31 -2.37
CA ASN A 33 -10.73 15.01 -2.58
C ASN A 33 -11.88 14.00 -2.63
N PHE A 34 -11.69 12.84 -3.25
CA PHE A 34 -12.69 11.77 -3.24
C PHE A 34 -12.99 11.31 -1.81
N PHE A 35 -11.98 10.96 -1.02
CA PHE A 35 -12.18 10.54 0.36
C PHE A 35 -12.76 11.63 1.25
N LYS A 36 -12.41 12.90 1.04
CA LYS A 36 -13.01 14.03 1.75
C LYS A 36 -14.49 14.23 1.45
N GLY A 37 -14.95 13.75 0.30
CA GLY A 37 -16.37 13.79 -0.10
C GLY A 37 -17.22 12.71 0.55
N LEU A 38 -16.62 11.65 1.06
CA LEU A 38 -17.34 10.54 1.69
C LEU A 38 -17.72 10.89 3.14
N SER A 39 -18.91 10.43 3.56
CA SER A 39 -19.30 10.39 4.96
C SER A 39 -18.57 9.25 5.69
N ALA A 40 -18.60 9.26 7.02
CA ALA A 40 -18.04 8.16 7.81
C ALA A 40 -18.74 6.83 7.53
N ASP A 41 -20.07 6.86 7.36
CA ASP A 41 -20.87 5.67 7.09
C ASP A 41 -20.58 5.10 5.70
N GLU A 42 -20.44 5.96 4.68
CA GLU A 42 -20.03 5.53 3.33
C GLU A 42 -18.62 4.92 3.33
N LEU A 43 -17.70 5.48 4.08
CA LEU A 43 -16.35 4.95 4.20
C LEU A 43 -16.36 3.57 4.84
N GLN A 44 -17.14 3.41 5.92
CA GLN A 44 -17.30 2.13 6.61
C GLN A 44 -17.97 1.08 5.72
N ALA A 45 -19.03 1.44 4.99
CA ALA A 45 -19.72 0.55 4.07
C ALA A 45 -18.79 0.06 2.94
N ARG A 46 -17.98 0.95 2.36
CA ARG A 46 -17.00 0.60 1.32
C ARG A 46 -15.91 -0.31 1.86
N ARG A 47 -15.46 -0.07 3.08
CA ARG A 47 -14.47 -0.94 3.74
C ARG A 47 -15.03 -2.35 3.92
N ALA A 48 -16.23 -2.47 4.46
CA ALA A 48 -16.89 -3.77 4.66
C ALA A 48 -17.11 -4.51 3.31
N ALA A 49 -17.50 -3.80 2.27
CA ALA A 49 -17.66 -4.37 0.94
C ALA A 49 -16.32 -4.86 0.34
N ALA A 50 -15.23 -4.13 0.53
CA ALA A 50 -13.92 -4.55 0.08
C ALA A 50 -13.39 -5.78 0.85
N GLU A 51 -13.57 -5.82 2.16
CA GLU A 51 -13.21 -6.97 3.00
C GLU A 51 -14.01 -8.23 2.59
N LEU A 52 -15.30 -8.07 2.32
CA LEU A 52 -16.15 -9.16 1.83
C LEU A 52 -15.68 -9.66 0.46
N ALA A 53 -15.42 -8.77 -0.48
CA ALA A 53 -14.97 -9.13 -1.81
C ALA A 53 -13.63 -9.91 -1.79
N ILE A 54 -12.68 -9.49 -0.95
CA ILE A 54 -11.41 -10.20 -0.78
C ILE A 54 -11.63 -11.61 -0.22
N LYS A 55 -12.53 -11.73 0.76
CA LYS A 55 -12.89 -13.02 1.33
C LYS A 55 -13.56 -13.94 0.31
N GLU A 56 -14.49 -13.41 -0.49
CA GLU A 56 -15.18 -14.16 -1.54
C GLU A 56 -14.25 -14.60 -2.68
N MET A 57 -13.24 -13.79 -3.00
CA MET A 57 -12.18 -14.16 -3.95
C MET A 57 -11.21 -15.23 -3.40
N GLY A 58 -11.34 -15.64 -2.14
CA GLY A 58 -10.46 -16.63 -1.52
C GLY A 58 -9.02 -16.11 -1.30
N ILE A 59 -8.84 -14.78 -1.26
CA ILE A 59 -7.52 -14.19 -1.00
C ILE A 59 -7.26 -14.22 0.50
N SER A 60 -6.67 -15.30 0.96
CA SER A 60 -6.33 -15.52 2.36
C SER A 60 -4.85 -15.89 2.52
N PHE A 61 -4.36 -15.85 3.74
CA PHE A 61 -3.08 -16.39 4.12
C PHE A 61 -3.23 -17.21 5.39
N THR A 62 -2.49 -18.29 5.45
CA THR A 62 -2.50 -19.19 6.61
C THR A 62 -1.45 -18.74 7.61
N VAL A 63 -1.86 -18.46 8.84
CA VAL A 63 -0.95 -18.21 9.94
C VAL A 63 -0.69 -19.54 10.63
N TYR A 64 0.57 -19.98 10.59
CA TYR A 64 1.01 -21.17 11.30
C TYR A 64 1.32 -20.80 12.74
N THR A 65 0.53 -21.31 13.66
CA THR A 65 0.78 -21.25 15.11
C THR A 65 0.97 -22.66 15.68
N GLU A 66 1.66 -22.80 16.81
CA GLU A 66 1.80 -24.07 17.47
C GLU A 66 0.41 -24.60 17.89
N GLY A 67 -0.20 -25.46 17.05
CA GLY A 67 -1.45 -26.17 17.33
C GLY A 67 -2.62 -25.92 16.39
N GLU A 68 -2.72 -24.78 15.70
CA GLU A 68 -3.81 -24.51 14.76
C GLU A 68 -3.37 -23.64 13.57
N ASN A 69 -3.82 -24.04 12.40
CA ASN A 69 -3.68 -23.22 11.19
C ASN A 69 -4.92 -22.33 11.06
N ILE A 70 -4.75 -21.02 11.14
CA ILE A 70 -5.83 -20.06 11.04
C ILE A 70 -5.75 -19.36 9.68
N ASP A 71 -6.74 -19.60 8.83
CA ASP A 71 -6.89 -18.85 7.58
C ASP A 71 -7.46 -17.46 7.88
N ARG A 72 -6.70 -16.44 7.54
CA ARG A 72 -7.08 -15.04 7.67
C ARG A 72 -7.25 -14.40 6.30
N ALA A 73 -8.30 -13.62 6.12
CA ALA A 73 -8.43 -12.79 4.94
C ALA A 73 -7.23 -11.82 4.84
N TRP A 74 -6.74 -11.61 3.63
CA TRP A 74 -5.63 -10.67 3.38
C TRP A 74 -6.03 -9.26 3.86
N PRO A 75 -5.21 -8.60 4.69
CA PRO A 75 -5.51 -7.25 5.14
C PRO A 75 -5.47 -6.28 3.96
N PHE A 76 -6.53 -5.51 3.83
CA PHE A 76 -6.68 -4.54 2.74
C PHE A 76 -6.91 -3.14 3.31
N ASP A 77 -6.09 -2.20 2.87
CA ASP A 77 -6.31 -0.79 3.17
C ASP A 77 -7.02 -0.11 1.99
N MET A 78 -8.15 0.51 2.28
CA MET A 78 -8.95 1.24 1.29
C MET A 78 -8.29 2.53 0.82
N ILE A 79 -7.40 3.10 1.61
CA ILE A 79 -6.68 4.32 1.25
C ILE A 79 -5.44 3.93 0.44
N PRO A 80 -5.41 4.20 -0.88
CA PRO A 80 -4.31 3.78 -1.72
C PRO A 80 -3.05 4.59 -1.42
N ARG A 81 -1.90 3.96 -1.51
CA ARG A 81 -0.64 4.68 -1.65
C ARG A 81 -0.53 5.27 -3.04
N VAL A 82 -0.31 6.56 -3.12
CA VAL A 82 -0.23 7.28 -4.40
C VAL A 82 1.23 7.63 -4.68
N ILE A 83 1.77 7.00 -5.72
CA ILE A 83 3.12 7.26 -6.21
C ILE A 83 2.99 7.99 -7.54
N SER A 84 3.67 9.11 -7.72
CA SER A 84 3.64 9.83 -8.98
C SER A 84 4.38 9.05 -10.08
N ALA A 85 3.99 9.26 -11.34
CA ALA A 85 4.66 8.63 -12.49
C ALA A 85 6.17 8.96 -12.52
N ARG A 86 6.56 10.16 -12.09
CA ARG A 86 7.95 10.57 -12.01
C ARG A 86 8.73 9.78 -10.96
N GLU A 87 8.16 9.62 -9.77
CA GLU A 87 8.75 8.81 -8.70
C GLU A 87 8.84 7.35 -9.10
N TRP A 88 7.74 6.81 -9.67
CA TRP A 88 7.71 5.43 -10.14
C TRP A 88 8.76 5.15 -11.21
N SER A 89 9.00 6.08 -12.13
CA SER A 89 10.05 5.94 -13.13
C SER A 89 11.43 5.75 -12.49
N GLY A 90 11.77 6.53 -11.46
CA GLY A 90 13.03 6.39 -10.73
C GLY A 90 13.10 5.07 -9.95
N VAL A 91 12.03 4.72 -9.25
CA VAL A 91 11.95 3.47 -8.47
C VAL A 91 12.06 2.25 -9.39
N SER A 92 11.31 2.21 -10.48
CA SER A 92 11.30 1.07 -11.42
C SER A 92 12.66 0.86 -12.10
N GLN A 93 13.32 1.93 -12.49
CA GLN A 93 14.68 1.85 -13.05
C GLN A 93 15.69 1.30 -12.02
N GLY A 94 15.63 1.81 -10.78
CA GLY A 94 16.48 1.34 -9.70
C GLY A 94 16.23 -0.13 -9.33
N LEU A 95 14.99 -0.57 -9.30
CA LEU A 95 14.61 -1.96 -9.07
C LEU A 95 15.12 -2.86 -10.19
N ALA A 96 14.90 -2.48 -11.45
CA ALA A 96 15.37 -3.24 -12.60
C ALA A 96 16.91 -3.38 -12.60
N GLN A 97 17.64 -2.33 -12.24
CA GLN A 97 19.10 -2.39 -12.10
C GLN A 97 19.53 -3.39 -11.00
N ARG A 98 18.92 -3.31 -9.83
CA ARG A 98 19.24 -4.21 -8.70
C ARG A 98 18.91 -5.65 -9.01
N THR A 99 17.77 -5.91 -9.63
CA THR A 99 17.38 -7.27 -10.04
C THR A 99 18.36 -7.85 -11.04
N ARG A 100 18.81 -7.07 -12.03
CA ARG A 100 19.84 -7.54 -12.97
C ARG A 100 21.17 -7.83 -12.27
N ALA A 101 21.58 -7.00 -11.32
CA ALA A 101 22.79 -7.22 -10.56
C ALA A 101 22.71 -8.51 -9.71
N LEU A 102 21.59 -8.74 -9.05
CA LEU A 102 21.34 -9.96 -8.27
C LEU A 102 21.32 -11.21 -9.16
N ASN A 103 20.67 -11.16 -10.33
CA ASN A 103 20.65 -12.28 -11.24
C ASN A 103 22.06 -12.64 -11.72
N ARG A 104 22.87 -11.65 -12.10
CA ARG A 104 24.27 -11.88 -12.48
C ARG A 104 25.10 -12.46 -11.33
N PHE A 105 24.87 -11.97 -10.12
CA PHE A 105 25.56 -12.52 -8.96
C PHE A 105 25.20 -13.99 -8.70
N ILE A 106 23.92 -14.36 -8.87
CA ILE A 106 23.48 -15.76 -8.77
C ILE A 106 24.09 -16.62 -9.89
N ASP A 107 24.11 -16.08 -11.12
CA ASP A 107 24.74 -16.77 -12.26
C ASP A 107 26.24 -17.02 -12.00
N ASP A 108 26.96 -16.01 -11.51
CA ASP A 108 28.38 -16.15 -11.17
C ASP A 108 28.61 -17.18 -10.06
N LEU A 109 27.75 -17.22 -9.03
CA LEU A 109 27.84 -18.22 -7.97
C LEU A 109 27.59 -19.65 -8.51
N SER A 110 26.67 -19.82 -9.44
CA SER A 110 26.37 -21.13 -10.03
C SER A 110 27.54 -21.67 -10.85
N LEU A 111 28.37 -20.81 -11.44
CA LEU A 111 29.57 -21.18 -12.19
C LEU A 111 30.75 -21.55 -11.29
N ILE A 112 30.75 -21.14 -10.03
CA ILE A 112 31.85 -21.43 -9.08
C ILE A 112 31.67 -22.81 -8.41
N HIS A 113 30.46 -23.35 -8.42
CA HIS A 113 30.11 -24.62 -7.75
C HIS A 113 29.98 -25.83 -8.67
N ILE A 114 30.46 -25.76 -9.90
CA ILE A 114 30.52 -26.90 -10.81
C ILE A 114 31.94 -27.47 -10.85
#